data_b0dd9d487fcdaa25a856f6e463c8a503
#
_entry.id   b0dd9d487fcdaa25a856f6e463c8a503
#
_cell.length_a   1.000
_cell.length_b   1.000
_cell.length_c   1.000
_cell.angle_alpha   90.00
_cell.angle_beta   90.00
_cell.angle_gamma   90.00
#
_symmetry.space_group_name_H-M   'P 1'
#
loop_
_entity.id
_entity.type
_entity.pdbx_description
1 polymer ?
#
loop_
_entity_poly.entity_id
_entity_poly.type
_entity_poly.pdbx_seq_one_letter_code
_entity_poly.pdbx_strand_id
1 'polypeptide(L)'
;METVRKEILPGVWLTALRSDKFKTGCLSINLLTQLDRETASMNAVIPYVLRRGSRYHTDMESIASALDGLYGSYIEPVVRKIGEIQCIGFVASFADDKYLPEGSNVFESVAGLCGEMLLTPNTKGGLLLPSYVESEKEKLLENIRSRINDKRSYALSRLIEQMCCYEPFSVARYGTEETAESIYYQKLSKHYRSLLAESPVEIFYCGSLDAEKCADILTDALSGMPRGEINYDIGTDIRMNSVDDGVRVFEDRLAVTQGKLVMGYRLGDCMENPDFAAIYVFNAVYGGCVTSKLFMNVRERLSLCYYASSGVDIHKGLMFISSGVDFEKFDDAKAEIIAQLEAVKNGDISDEELNAAKKSVASDLRAMMDSQFNLDGFYLSNSIDGLEFDPMELAALVESVSRDDVVSVARSLVPDAVYFLRGINGEEVESDEA
;
A
#
# COMPACT_ATOMS: atom_id res chain seq x y z
N MET A 1 18.39 15.22 -5.84
CA MET A 1 17.00 15.70 -5.96
C MET A 1 16.75 16.65 -4.79
N GLU A 2 15.98 17.68 -4.98
CA GLU A 2 15.63 18.62 -3.92
C GLU A 2 14.19 18.33 -3.47
N THR A 3 14.00 18.06 -2.19
CA THR A 3 12.68 17.75 -1.62
C THR A 3 12.27 18.86 -0.68
N VAL A 4 11.08 19.40 -0.85
CA VAL A 4 10.49 20.43 0.01
C VAL A 4 9.11 19.93 0.48
N ARG A 5 8.88 19.98 1.81
CA ARG A 5 7.56 19.70 2.41
C ARG A 5 7.00 20.97 3.03
N LYS A 6 5.76 21.32 2.68
CA LYS A 6 5.07 22.50 3.23
C LYS A 6 3.55 22.33 3.26
N GLU A 7 2.91 22.98 4.19
CA GLU A 7 1.44 23.10 4.22
C GLU A 7 1.02 24.22 3.25
N ILE A 8 0.10 23.90 2.34
CA ILE A 8 -0.40 24.84 1.30
C ILE A 8 -1.81 25.34 1.57
N LEU A 9 -2.63 24.57 2.28
CA LEU A 9 -3.94 24.93 2.81
C LEU A 9 -4.08 24.23 4.18
N PRO A 10 -5.04 24.64 5.04
CA PRO A 10 -5.22 23.98 6.34
C PRO A 10 -5.33 22.46 6.23
N GLY A 11 -4.39 21.71 6.79
CA GLY A 11 -4.31 20.25 6.74
C GLY A 11 -4.03 19.66 5.35
N VAL A 12 -3.54 20.47 4.40
CA VAL A 12 -3.11 20.01 3.06
C VAL A 12 -1.59 20.20 2.93
N TRP A 13 -0.88 19.10 2.91
CA TRP A 13 0.57 19.07 2.84
C TRP A 13 1.06 18.69 1.45
N LEU A 14 2.02 19.44 0.95
CA LEU A 14 2.71 19.17 -0.31
C LEU A 14 4.14 18.68 -0.02
N THR A 15 4.48 17.52 -0.57
CA THR A 15 5.87 17.08 -0.74
C THR A 15 6.25 17.24 -2.20
N ALA A 16 7.05 18.25 -2.51
CA ALA A 16 7.52 18.55 -3.85
C ALA A 16 8.95 18.03 -4.03
N LEU A 17 9.13 17.10 -4.97
CA LEU A 17 10.42 16.54 -5.36
C LEU A 17 10.82 17.12 -6.72
N ARG A 18 11.74 18.07 -6.72
CA ARG A 18 12.30 18.63 -7.96
C ARG A 18 13.31 17.69 -8.58
N SER A 19 13.06 17.28 -9.83
CA SER A 19 13.92 16.37 -10.57
C SER A 19 13.88 16.64 -12.08
N ASP A 20 15.06 16.75 -12.68
CA ASP A 20 15.23 16.82 -14.14
C ASP A 20 15.46 15.43 -14.77
N LYS A 21 15.37 14.35 -13.98
CA LYS A 21 15.65 12.99 -14.43
C LYS A 21 14.58 12.44 -15.37
N PHE A 22 13.32 12.86 -15.15
CA PHE A 22 12.17 12.35 -15.87
C PHE A 22 11.70 13.32 -16.96
N LYS A 23 11.12 12.78 -18.02
CA LYS A 23 10.43 13.57 -19.05
C LYS A 23 8.94 13.74 -18.75
N THR A 24 8.46 13.06 -17.75
CA THR A 24 7.09 13.14 -17.24
C THR A 24 7.09 13.71 -15.84
N GLY A 25 5.98 14.32 -15.45
CA GLY A 25 5.68 14.65 -14.07
C GLY A 25 4.73 13.63 -13.45
N CYS A 26 4.75 13.55 -12.13
CA CYS A 26 3.80 12.79 -11.31
C CYS A 26 3.18 13.71 -10.28
N LEU A 27 1.87 13.63 -10.13
CA LEU A 27 1.09 14.27 -9.07
C LEU A 27 0.24 13.22 -8.39
N SER A 28 0.26 13.13 -7.06
CA SER A 28 -0.76 12.39 -6.31
C SER A 28 -1.42 13.28 -5.27
N ILE A 29 -2.71 13.07 -5.04
CA ILE A 29 -3.51 13.75 -4.02
C ILE A 29 -4.21 12.65 -3.22
N ASN A 30 -3.89 12.52 -1.93
CA ASN A 30 -4.41 11.48 -1.05
C ASN A 30 -5.10 12.11 0.16
N LEU A 31 -6.40 11.85 0.33
CA LEU A 31 -7.11 12.12 1.56
C LEU A 31 -6.86 10.95 2.52
N LEU A 32 -6.46 11.26 3.75
CA LEU A 32 -6.14 10.27 4.77
C LEU A 32 -7.31 10.09 5.72
N THR A 33 -7.62 8.85 6.07
CA THR A 33 -8.68 8.53 7.02
C THR A 33 -8.32 7.28 7.81
N GLN A 34 -8.77 7.19 9.06
CA GLN A 34 -8.65 5.96 9.82
C GLN A 34 -9.34 4.81 9.08
N LEU A 35 -8.66 3.68 8.98
CA LEU A 35 -9.26 2.48 8.40
C LEU A 35 -10.36 1.96 9.34
N ASP A 36 -11.59 1.95 8.87
CA ASP A 36 -12.76 1.57 9.63
C ASP A 36 -13.67 0.65 8.82
N ARG A 37 -14.25 -0.35 9.48
CA ARG A 37 -15.08 -1.38 8.83
C ARG A 37 -16.32 -0.79 8.14
N GLU A 38 -16.95 0.22 8.73
CA GLU A 38 -18.20 0.79 8.19
C GLU A 38 -17.96 1.73 7.02
N THR A 39 -16.77 2.37 6.98
CA THR A 39 -16.47 3.43 6.01
C THR A 39 -15.53 2.99 4.89
N ALA A 40 -14.76 1.92 5.06
CA ALA A 40 -13.73 1.50 4.10
C ALA A 40 -14.26 1.32 2.68
N SER A 41 -15.43 0.71 2.50
CA SER A 41 -16.04 0.55 1.17
C SER A 41 -16.52 1.87 0.57
N MET A 42 -17.08 2.77 1.41
CA MET A 42 -17.48 4.10 0.95
C MET A 42 -16.25 4.93 0.53
N ASN A 43 -15.19 4.91 1.33
CA ASN A 43 -13.94 5.56 1.00
C ASN A 43 -13.39 5.04 -0.33
N ALA A 44 -13.37 3.71 -0.49
CA ALA A 44 -12.80 3.07 -1.67
C ALA A 44 -13.55 3.41 -2.96
N VAL A 45 -14.88 3.60 -2.92
CA VAL A 45 -15.67 3.87 -4.13
C VAL A 45 -15.65 5.34 -4.54
N ILE A 46 -15.40 6.27 -3.60
CA ILE A 46 -15.45 7.71 -3.86
C ILE A 46 -14.57 8.15 -5.04
N PRO A 47 -13.26 7.87 -5.09
CA PRO A 47 -12.41 8.36 -6.19
C PRO A 47 -12.88 7.84 -7.56
N TYR A 48 -13.41 6.62 -7.63
CA TYR A 48 -13.95 6.07 -8.86
C TYR A 48 -15.24 6.78 -9.30
N VAL A 49 -16.13 7.13 -8.37
CA VAL A 49 -17.34 7.91 -8.65
C VAL A 49 -16.98 9.31 -9.14
N LEU A 50 -16.00 9.97 -8.50
CA LEU A 50 -15.54 11.31 -8.87
C LEU A 50 -14.90 11.32 -10.27
N ARG A 51 -14.18 10.26 -10.65
CA ARG A 51 -13.53 10.09 -11.96
C ARG A 51 -14.55 9.95 -13.11
N ARG A 52 -15.84 9.68 -12.80
CA ARG A 52 -16.89 9.52 -13.82
C ARG A 52 -17.33 10.81 -14.49
N GLY A 53 -17.09 11.95 -13.86
CA GLY A 53 -17.44 13.26 -14.41
C GLY A 53 -17.48 14.33 -13.36
N SER A 54 -17.26 15.55 -13.79
CA SER A 54 -17.25 16.77 -13.04
C SER A 54 -18.29 17.76 -13.57
N ARG A 55 -18.35 18.92 -12.98
CA ARG A 55 -19.24 20.01 -13.42
C ARG A 55 -18.96 20.47 -14.84
N TYR A 56 -17.68 20.49 -15.26
CA TYR A 56 -17.25 21.02 -16.55
C TYR A 56 -16.95 19.91 -17.56
N HIS A 57 -16.55 18.74 -17.06
CA HIS A 57 -16.35 17.52 -17.85
C HIS A 57 -17.37 16.48 -17.38
N THR A 58 -18.55 16.50 -18.00
CA THR A 58 -19.75 15.84 -17.46
C THR A 58 -19.75 14.32 -17.53
N ASP A 59 -18.78 13.72 -18.22
CA ASP A 59 -18.64 12.28 -18.40
C ASP A 59 -17.18 11.86 -18.61
N MET A 60 -16.94 10.56 -18.64
CA MET A 60 -15.61 9.98 -18.81
C MET A 60 -15.00 10.30 -20.17
N GLU A 61 -15.80 10.45 -21.22
CA GLU A 61 -15.32 10.75 -22.57
C GLU A 61 -14.75 12.16 -22.62
N SER A 62 -15.45 13.14 -22.03
CA SER A 62 -14.98 14.53 -21.95
C SER A 62 -13.71 14.68 -21.11
N ILE A 63 -13.58 13.93 -20.01
CA ILE A 63 -12.35 13.88 -19.20
C ILE A 63 -11.22 13.24 -20.03
N ALA A 64 -11.47 12.11 -20.70
CA ALA A 64 -10.46 11.44 -21.52
C ALA A 64 -9.98 12.35 -22.66
N SER A 65 -10.91 13.03 -23.35
CA SER A 65 -10.58 13.98 -24.40
C SER A 65 -9.74 15.17 -23.90
N ALA A 66 -10.04 15.68 -22.72
CA ALA A 66 -9.22 16.73 -22.09
C ALA A 66 -7.80 16.24 -21.79
N LEU A 67 -7.65 15.02 -21.25
CA LEU A 67 -6.35 14.41 -20.97
C LEU A 67 -5.55 14.08 -22.23
N ASP A 68 -6.22 13.63 -23.31
CA ASP A 68 -5.59 13.41 -24.61
C ASP A 68 -5.03 14.73 -25.16
N GLY A 69 -5.79 15.83 -25.01
CA GLY A 69 -5.35 17.18 -25.37
C GLY A 69 -4.15 17.68 -24.55
N LEU A 70 -3.88 17.08 -23.41
CA LEU A 70 -2.74 17.33 -22.53
C LEU A 70 -1.60 16.31 -22.76
N TYR A 71 -1.30 16.03 -24.01
CA TYR A 71 -0.21 15.13 -24.44
C TYR A 71 -0.35 13.69 -23.93
N GLY A 72 -1.59 13.18 -23.80
CA GLY A 72 -1.87 11.84 -23.30
C GLY A 72 -1.62 11.68 -21.81
N SER A 73 -1.83 12.75 -21.05
CA SER A 73 -1.83 12.69 -19.58
C SER A 73 -2.90 11.73 -19.07
N TYR A 74 -2.69 11.16 -17.89
CA TYR A 74 -3.74 10.36 -17.25
C TYR A 74 -3.91 10.71 -15.78
N ILE A 75 -5.13 10.51 -15.28
CA ILE A 75 -5.50 10.67 -13.88
C ILE A 75 -6.29 9.43 -13.47
N GLU A 76 -5.78 8.68 -12.51
CA GLU A 76 -6.41 7.43 -12.06
C GLU A 76 -6.75 7.48 -10.57
N PRO A 77 -7.91 6.89 -10.19
CA PRO A 77 -8.26 6.72 -8.80
C PRO A 77 -7.26 5.83 -8.06
N VAL A 78 -6.93 6.19 -6.83
CA VAL A 78 -6.10 5.37 -5.95
C VAL A 78 -6.80 5.09 -4.63
N VAL A 79 -6.62 3.85 -4.13
CA VAL A 79 -7.01 3.40 -2.80
C VAL A 79 -5.85 2.63 -2.21
N ARG A 80 -5.24 3.15 -1.16
CA ARG A 80 -4.10 2.54 -0.49
C ARG A 80 -4.45 2.26 0.96
N LYS A 81 -3.72 1.32 1.56
CA LYS A 81 -3.75 1.01 2.98
C LYS A 81 -2.31 1.03 3.47
N ILE A 82 -2.01 1.90 4.42
CA ILE A 82 -0.71 2.05 5.06
C ILE A 82 -0.95 1.93 6.57
N GLY A 83 -0.49 0.83 7.17
CA GLY A 83 -0.90 0.49 8.53
C GLY A 83 -2.42 0.45 8.68
N GLU A 84 -2.97 1.23 9.60
CA GLU A 84 -4.41 1.40 9.84
C GLU A 84 -4.97 2.69 9.23
N ILE A 85 -4.27 3.26 8.27
CA ILE A 85 -4.71 4.45 7.52
C ILE A 85 -5.11 4.03 6.10
N GLN A 86 -6.29 4.48 5.68
CA GLN A 86 -6.74 4.36 4.30
C GLN A 86 -6.51 5.68 3.58
N CYS A 87 -5.80 5.63 2.44
CA CYS A 87 -5.50 6.79 1.60
C CYS A 87 -6.29 6.65 0.31
N ILE A 88 -7.10 7.66 -0.02
CA ILE A 88 -7.94 7.67 -1.21
C ILE A 88 -7.77 8.96 -1.99
N GLY A 89 -7.82 8.88 -3.31
CA GLY A 89 -7.71 10.08 -4.15
C GLY A 89 -7.31 9.77 -5.56
N PHE A 90 -6.38 10.55 -6.10
CA PHE A 90 -5.94 10.45 -7.50
C PHE A 90 -4.44 10.42 -7.62
N VAL A 91 -3.96 9.72 -8.63
CA VAL A 91 -2.59 9.81 -9.13
C VAL A 91 -2.64 10.20 -10.60
N ALA A 92 -1.79 11.14 -10.99
CA ALA A 92 -1.66 11.63 -12.35
C ALA A 92 -0.22 11.48 -12.85
N SER A 93 -0.09 11.20 -14.16
CA SER A 93 1.16 11.35 -14.87
C SER A 93 0.93 12.18 -16.13
N PHE A 94 1.86 13.03 -16.43
CA PHE A 94 1.75 14.02 -17.50
C PHE A 94 3.13 14.31 -18.12
N ALA A 95 3.16 14.81 -19.35
CA ALA A 95 4.39 15.29 -19.94
C ALA A 95 4.89 16.54 -19.19
N ASP A 96 6.15 16.56 -18.79
CA ASP A 96 6.72 17.70 -18.05
C ASP A 96 6.89 18.90 -18.98
N ASP A 97 6.39 20.06 -18.55
CA ASP A 97 6.35 21.31 -19.34
C ASP A 97 7.73 21.76 -19.85
N LYS A 98 8.81 21.37 -19.16
CA LYS A 98 10.20 21.64 -19.60
C LYS A 98 10.51 21.06 -20.98
N TYR A 99 9.85 19.99 -21.38
CA TYR A 99 10.08 19.28 -22.65
C TYR A 99 9.03 19.59 -23.71
N LEU A 100 8.13 20.52 -23.44
CA LEU A 100 7.03 20.90 -24.29
C LEU A 100 7.21 22.32 -24.86
N PRO A 101 6.44 22.70 -25.86
CA PRO A 101 6.41 24.10 -26.36
C PRO A 101 6.08 25.08 -25.24
N GLU A 102 6.68 26.27 -25.31
CA GLU A 102 6.40 27.34 -24.35
C GLU A 102 4.90 27.65 -24.28
N GLY A 103 4.35 27.75 -23.07
CA GLY A 103 2.93 28.01 -22.83
C GLY A 103 2.03 26.77 -22.85
N SER A 104 2.60 25.56 -22.85
CA SER A 104 1.80 24.31 -22.78
C SER A 104 1.03 24.16 -21.47
N ASN A 105 1.60 24.57 -20.33
CA ASN A 105 0.96 24.61 -18.99
C ASN A 105 0.25 23.30 -18.62
N VAL A 106 0.87 22.16 -18.93
CA VAL A 106 0.25 20.83 -18.76
C VAL A 106 0.06 20.52 -17.27
N PHE A 107 1.05 20.80 -16.43
CA PHE A 107 0.92 20.57 -14.99
C PHE A 107 -0.22 21.37 -14.37
N GLU A 108 -0.33 22.67 -14.70
CA GLU A 108 -1.42 23.53 -14.22
C GLU A 108 -2.79 22.98 -14.64
N SER A 109 -2.91 22.54 -15.90
CA SER A 109 -4.15 21.94 -16.42
C SER A 109 -4.50 20.62 -15.76
N VAL A 110 -3.52 19.74 -15.51
CA VAL A 110 -3.73 18.46 -14.82
C VAL A 110 -4.08 18.69 -13.36
N ALA A 111 -3.40 19.60 -12.67
CA ALA A 111 -3.72 19.97 -11.29
C ALA A 111 -5.14 20.56 -11.18
N GLY A 112 -5.51 21.45 -12.11
CA GLY A 112 -6.86 21.99 -12.22
C GLY A 112 -7.93 20.91 -12.42
N LEU A 113 -7.67 19.92 -13.31
CA LEU A 113 -8.60 18.82 -13.55
C LEU A 113 -8.72 17.88 -12.33
N CYS A 114 -7.62 17.62 -11.62
CA CYS A 114 -7.66 16.89 -10.34
C CYS A 114 -8.52 17.64 -9.30
N GLY A 115 -8.29 18.95 -9.15
CA GLY A 115 -9.08 19.80 -8.27
C GLY A 115 -10.56 19.83 -8.66
N GLU A 116 -10.85 19.94 -9.95
CA GLU A 116 -12.21 19.91 -10.48
C GLU A 116 -12.94 18.60 -10.14
N MET A 117 -12.32 17.45 -10.43
CA MET A 117 -12.91 16.15 -10.10
C MET A 117 -13.11 15.98 -8.59
N LEU A 118 -12.15 16.45 -7.80
CA LEU A 118 -12.20 16.32 -6.34
C LEU A 118 -13.23 17.24 -5.70
N LEU A 119 -13.41 18.48 -6.19
CA LEU A 119 -14.19 19.52 -5.49
C LEU A 119 -15.55 19.78 -6.14
N THR A 120 -15.68 19.55 -7.44
CA THR A 120 -16.90 19.84 -8.20
C THR A 120 -17.36 18.66 -9.04
N PRO A 121 -17.58 17.48 -8.42
CA PRO A 121 -18.06 16.31 -9.16
C PRO A 121 -19.42 16.56 -9.77
N ASN A 122 -19.78 15.77 -10.78
CA ASN A 122 -21.10 15.84 -11.40
C ASN A 122 -22.18 15.44 -10.39
N THR A 123 -23.08 16.35 -10.09
CA THR A 123 -24.11 16.17 -9.05
C THR A 123 -25.49 16.59 -9.54
N LYS A 124 -26.53 16.03 -8.92
CA LYS A 124 -27.92 16.49 -9.08
C LYS A 124 -28.51 16.90 -7.73
N GLY A 125 -28.87 18.16 -7.60
CA GLY A 125 -29.35 18.69 -6.32
C GLY A 125 -28.30 18.65 -5.22
N GLY A 126 -27.00 18.74 -5.58
CA GLY A 126 -25.88 18.67 -4.65
C GLY A 126 -25.53 17.26 -4.17
N LEU A 127 -26.15 16.22 -4.70
CA LEU A 127 -25.85 14.81 -4.40
C LEU A 127 -25.16 14.16 -5.60
N LEU A 128 -24.24 13.24 -5.35
CA LEU A 128 -23.61 12.41 -6.38
C LEU A 128 -24.65 11.68 -7.22
N LEU A 129 -24.37 11.49 -8.51
CA LEU A 129 -25.33 10.86 -9.41
C LEU A 129 -25.58 9.40 -9.02
N PRO A 130 -26.85 8.99 -8.80
CA PRO A 130 -27.16 7.60 -8.42
C PRO A 130 -26.59 6.57 -9.38
N SER A 131 -26.64 6.84 -10.70
CA SER A 131 -26.12 5.94 -11.74
C SER A 131 -24.59 5.74 -11.64
N TYR A 132 -23.84 6.78 -11.25
CA TYR A 132 -22.39 6.68 -11.07
C TYR A 132 -22.06 5.86 -9.83
N VAL A 133 -22.76 6.16 -8.73
CA VAL A 133 -22.58 5.42 -7.48
C VAL A 133 -22.89 3.95 -7.64
N GLU A 134 -24.02 3.62 -8.28
CA GLU A 134 -24.42 2.22 -8.49
C GLU A 134 -23.43 1.46 -9.38
N SER A 135 -23.03 2.06 -10.50
CA SER A 135 -22.07 1.42 -11.41
C SER A 135 -20.69 1.17 -10.75
N GLU A 136 -20.18 2.11 -9.96
CA GLU A 136 -18.88 1.92 -9.30
C GLU A 136 -18.99 0.99 -8.07
N LYS A 137 -20.15 0.96 -7.40
CA LYS A 137 -20.46 -0.02 -6.36
C LYS A 137 -20.43 -1.46 -6.92
N GLU A 138 -21.06 -1.70 -8.08
CA GLU A 138 -21.04 -3.01 -8.74
C GLU A 138 -19.60 -3.46 -9.04
N LYS A 139 -18.76 -2.57 -9.60
CA LYS A 139 -17.35 -2.87 -9.85
C LYS A 139 -16.56 -3.13 -8.57
N LEU A 140 -16.85 -2.38 -7.50
CA LEU A 140 -16.24 -2.61 -6.20
C LEU A 140 -16.58 -4.01 -5.67
N LEU A 141 -17.86 -4.42 -5.78
CA LEU A 141 -18.31 -5.77 -5.38
C LEU A 141 -17.61 -6.86 -6.20
N GLU A 142 -17.51 -6.69 -7.53
CA GLU A 142 -16.76 -7.61 -8.38
C GLU A 142 -15.31 -7.71 -7.98
N ASN A 143 -14.66 -6.57 -7.67
CA ASN A 143 -13.27 -6.53 -7.19
C ASN A 143 -13.11 -7.29 -5.86
N ILE A 144 -14.00 -7.04 -4.89
CA ILE A 144 -13.98 -7.74 -3.59
C ILE A 144 -14.14 -9.24 -3.79
N ARG A 145 -15.10 -9.68 -4.62
CA ARG A 145 -15.37 -11.10 -4.90
C ARG A 145 -14.20 -11.78 -5.63
N SER A 146 -13.56 -11.07 -6.56
CA SER A 146 -12.44 -11.60 -7.35
C SER A 146 -11.19 -11.88 -6.53
N ARG A 147 -11.05 -11.34 -5.32
CA ARG A 147 -9.89 -11.58 -4.43
C ARG A 147 -9.61 -13.05 -4.15
N ILE A 148 -10.67 -13.88 -4.11
CA ILE A 148 -10.52 -15.32 -3.91
C ILE A 148 -9.76 -16.01 -5.06
N ASN A 149 -9.67 -15.40 -6.25
CA ASN A 149 -8.99 -15.98 -7.41
C ASN A 149 -7.47 -16.02 -7.25
N ASP A 150 -6.86 -15.02 -6.60
CA ASP A 150 -5.47 -15.09 -6.18
C ASP A 150 -5.36 -15.76 -4.80
N LYS A 151 -5.13 -17.07 -4.81
CA LYS A 151 -5.09 -17.89 -3.59
C LYS A 151 -3.95 -17.52 -2.65
N ARG A 152 -2.85 -16.95 -3.15
CA ARG A 152 -1.72 -16.49 -2.32
C ARG A 152 -2.12 -15.23 -1.55
N SER A 153 -2.61 -14.21 -2.24
CA SER A 153 -3.08 -12.98 -1.62
C SER A 153 -4.30 -13.21 -0.74
N TYR A 154 -5.19 -14.12 -1.14
CA TYR A 154 -6.35 -14.53 -0.33
C TYR A 154 -5.90 -15.13 1.01
N ALA A 155 -4.97 -16.09 1.00
CA ALA A 155 -4.47 -16.73 2.23
C ALA A 155 -3.83 -15.70 3.20
N LEU A 156 -3.03 -14.76 2.67
CA LEU A 156 -2.48 -13.67 3.47
C LEU A 156 -3.58 -12.78 4.07
N SER A 157 -4.57 -12.40 3.27
CA SER A 157 -5.69 -11.58 3.74
C SER A 157 -6.46 -12.31 4.85
N ARG A 158 -6.71 -13.61 4.70
CA ARG A 158 -7.40 -14.42 5.72
C ARG A 158 -6.61 -14.50 7.01
N LEU A 159 -5.27 -14.69 6.92
CA LEU A 159 -4.43 -14.63 8.12
C LEU A 159 -4.58 -13.27 8.82
N ILE A 160 -4.47 -12.16 8.09
CA ILE A 160 -4.59 -10.80 8.65
C ILE A 160 -5.95 -10.60 9.32
N GLU A 161 -7.04 -11.01 8.67
CA GLU A 161 -8.40 -10.93 9.22
C GLU A 161 -8.54 -11.67 10.56
N GLN A 162 -7.93 -12.85 10.67
CA GLN A 162 -7.99 -13.67 11.89
C GLN A 162 -6.98 -13.17 12.94
N MET A 163 -5.77 -12.87 12.54
CA MET A 163 -4.70 -12.43 13.44
C MET A 163 -5.03 -11.09 14.09
N CYS A 164 -5.57 -10.16 13.32
CA CYS A 164 -5.87 -8.79 13.71
C CYS A 164 -7.38 -8.55 13.94
N CYS A 165 -8.18 -9.57 14.28
CA CYS A 165 -9.66 -9.49 14.30
C CYS A 165 -10.23 -8.38 15.20
N TYR A 166 -9.48 -7.92 16.20
CA TYR A 166 -9.83 -6.81 17.09
C TYR A 166 -9.07 -5.51 16.79
N GLU A 167 -8.47 -5.41 15.61
CA GLU A 167 -7.67 -4.27 15.18
C GLU A 167 -8.21 -3.74 13.85
N PRO A 168 -8.21 -2.41 13.61
CA PRO A 168 -8.60 -1.86 12.32
C PRO A 168 -7.81 -2.46 11.15
N PHE A 169 -6.57 -2.90 11.39
CA PHE A 169 -5.73 -3.56 10.39
C PHE A 169 -6.37 -4.79 9.75
N SER A 170 -7.32 -5.48 10.42
CA SER A 170 -8.06 -6.60 9.82
C SER A 170 -8.94 -6.17 8.64
N VAL A 171 -9.31 -4.90 8.56
CA VAL A 171 -10.19 -4.38 7.51
C VAL A 171 -9.42 -4.29 6.19
N ALA A 172 -9.99 -4.87 5.13
CA ALA A 172 -9.43 -4.76 3.80
C ALA A 172 -9.59 -3.34 3.24
N ARG A 173 -8.63 -2.88 2.41
CA ARG A 173 -8.66 -1.53 1.81
C ARG A 173 -9.92 -1.20 1.00
N TYR A 174 -10.63 -2.20 0.51
CA TYR A 174 -11.89 -2.06 -0.22
C TYR A 174 -13.12 -2.39 0.63
N GLY A 175 -12.95 -2.68 1.93
CA GLY A 175 -14.00 -3.13 2.83
C GLY A 175 -14.48 -4.55 2.54
N THR A 176 -15.76 -4.81 2.82
CA THR A 176 -16.41 -6.12 2.65
C THR A 176 -17.59 -6.03 1.69
N GLU A 177 -18.07 -7.18 1.20
CA GLU A 177 -19.30 -7.24 0.36
C GLU A 177 -20.47 -6.59 1.09
N GLU A 178 -20.71 -6.93 2.35
CA GLU A 178 -21.81 -6.40 3.15
C GLU A 178 -21.78 -4.86 3.23
N THR A 179 -20.62 -4.28 3.51
CA THR A 179 -20.49 -2.82 3.60
C THR A 179 -20.57 -2.15 2.24
N ALA A 180 -20.07 -2.78 1.17
CA ALA A 180 -20.20 -2.29 -0.20
C ALA A 180 -21.64 -2.33 -0.69
N GLU A 181 -22.40 -3.41 -0.43
CA GLU A 181 -23.84 -3.51 -0.77
C GLU A 181 -24.67 -2.41 -0.09
N SER A 182 -24.29 -2.00 1.11
CA SER A 182 -24.98 -0.96 1.89
C SER A 182 -24.80 0.47 1.34
N ILE A 183 -23.95 0.67 0.33
CA ILE A 183 -23.66 1.99 -0.25
C ILE A 183 -24.86 2.48 -1.06
N TYR A 184 -25.31 3.70 -0.77
CA TYR A 184 -26.28 4.43 -1.58
C TYR A 184 -25.91 5.90 -1.69
N TYR A 185 -26.32 6.57 -2.76
CA TYR A 185 -25.80 7.87 -3.18
C TYR A 185 -25.96 8.99 -2.14
N GLN A 186 -27.05 9.00 -1.33
CA GLN A 186 -27.24 10.04 -0.28
C GLN A 186 -26.20 9.88 0.83
N LYS A 187 -26.01 8.65 1.34
CA LYS A 187 -25.04 8.33 2.39
C LYS A 187 -23.63 8.64 1.87
N LEU A 188 -23.30 8.21 0.66
CA LEU A 188 -22.01 8.45 0.03
C LEU A 188 -21.75 9.95 -0.17
N SER A 189 -22.75 10.72 -0.61
CA SER A 189 -22.62 12.18 -0.79
C SER A 189 -22.36 12.93 0.51
N LYS A 190 -23.00 12.51 1.60
CA LYS A 190 -22.75 13.08 2.93
C LYS A 190 -21.33 12.74 3.39
N HIS A 191 -20.94 11.48 3.27
CA HIS A 191 -19.63 11.00 3.67
C HIS A 191 -18.50 11.68 2.88
N TYR A 192 -18.62 11.81 1.58
CA TYR A 192 -17.68 12.52 0.73
C TYR A 192 -17.44 13.97 1.19
N ARG A 193 -18.50 14.69 1.58
CA ARG A 193 -18.34 16.08 2.09
C ARG A 193 -17.60 16.13 3.42
N SER A 194 -17.88 15.18 4.32
CA SER A 194 -17.15 15.06 5.59
C SER A 194 -15.66 14.79 5.33
N LEU A 195 -15.34 13.84 4.42
CA LEU A 195 -13.96 13.57 4.05
C LEU A 195 -13.21 14.80 3.54
N LEU A 196 -13.83 15.57 2.62
CA LEU A 196 -13.20 16.80 2.12
C LEU A 196 -12.96 17.84 3.21
N ALA A 197 -13.86 17.92 4.19
CA ALA A 197 -13.78 18.91 5.25
C ALA A 197 -12.80 18.53 6.36
N GLU A 198 -12.67 17.24 6.68
CA GLU A 198 -12.07 16.76 7.92
C GLU A 198 -10.77 15.96 7.71
N SER A 199 -10.54 15.38 6.51
CA SER A 199 -9.35 14.54 6.28
C SER A 199 -8.08 15.37 6.13
N PRO A 200 -6.96 14.98 6.74
CA PRO A 200 -5.65 15.43 6.29
C PRO A 200 -5.42 15.02 4.82
N VAL A 201 -4.69 15.84 4.09
CA VAL A 201 -4.42 15.62 2.67
C VAL A 201 -2.91 15.63 2.45
N GLU A 202 -2.40 14.57 1.84
CA GLU A 202 -1.01 14.47 1.40
C GLU A 202 -0.94 14.53 -0.11
N ILE A 203 -0.17 15.48 -0.60
CA ILE A 203 0.10 15.69 -2.02
C ILE A 203 1.57 15.41 -2.27
N PHE A 204 1.84 14.60 -3.29
CA PHE A 204 3.19 14.40 -3.79
C PHE A 204 3.28 14.93 -5.23
N TYR A 205 4.32 15.71 -5.49
CA TYR A 205 4.69 16.16 -6.83
C TYR A 205 6.12 15.74 -7.12
N CYS A 206 6.36 15.22 -8.32
CA CYS A 206 7.70 14.97 -8.85
C CYS A 206 7.79 15.46 -10.28
N GLY A 207 8.64 16.45 -10.55
CA GLY A 207 8.82 17.05 -11.86
C GLY A 207 9.88 18.15 -11.85
N SER A 208 9.94 18.95 -12.91
CA SER A 208 10.98 19.97 -13.10
C SER A 208 10.67 21.32 -12.44
N LEU A 209 9.41 21.56 -12.03
CA LEU A 209 9.02 22.84 -11.38
C LEU A 209 9.65 22.98 -10.00
N ASP A 210 9.94 24.20 -9.63
CA ASP A 210 10.29 24.53 -8.26
C ASP A 210 9.10 24.40 -7.31
N ALA A 211 9.40 24.15 -6.02
CA ALA A 211 8.38 23.86 -5.02
C ALA A 211 7.39 25.02 -4.80
N GLU A 212 7.82 26.28 -4.94
CA GLU A 212 6.94 27.44 -4.73
C GLU A 212 5.89 27.54 -5.85
N LYS A 213 6.33 27.45 -7.11
CA LYS A 213 5.37 27.45 -8.25
C LYS A 213 4.42 26.27 -8.21
N CYS A 214 4.93 25.09 -7.83
CA CYS A 214 4.09 23.91 -7.65
C CYS A 214 3.03 24.17 -6.57
N ALA A 215 3.44 24.75 -5.43
CA ALA A 215 2.53 25.09 -4.34
C ALA A 215 1.48 26.12 -4.74
N ASP A 216 1.84 27.17 -5.50
CA ASP A 216 0.92 28.18 -5.99
C ASP A 216 -0.16 27.56 -6.88
N ILE A 217 0.24 26.77 -7.88
CA ILE A 217 -0.67 26.06 -8.80
C ILE A 217 -1.63 25.13 -8.03
N LEU A 218 -1.13 24.35 -7.09
CA LEU A 218 -1.96 23.44 -6.31
C LEU A 218 -2.87 24.18 -5.33
N THR A 219 -2.41 25.29 -4.74
CA THR A 219 -3.24 26.14 -3.89
C THR A 219 -4.42 26.71 -4.69
N ASP A 220 -4.17 27.18 -5.90
CA ASP A 220 -5.24 27.69 -6.78
C ASP A 220 -6.20 26.58 -7.19
N ALA A 221 -5.69 25.41 -7.61
CA ALA A 221 -6.51 24.25 -8.00
C ALA A 221 -7.40 23.71 -6.86
N LEU A 222 -6.95 23.84 -5.62
CA LEU A 222 -7.66 23.36 -4.42
C LEU A 222 -8.30 24.48 -3.58
N SER A 223 -8.26 25.74 -4.04
CA SER A 223 -8.74 26.91 -3.28
C SER A 223 -10.21 26.81 -2.82
N GLY A 224 -11.04 26.05 -3.56
CA GLY A 224 -12.44 25.78 -3.20
C GLY A 224 -12.65 24.63 -2.21
N MET A 225 -11.61 24.02 -1.68
CA MET A 225 -11.73 22.88 -0.77
C MET A 225 -12.35 23.31 0.56
N PRO A 226 -13.50 22.71 0.95
CA PRO A 226 -14.08 23.01 2.25
C PRO A 226 -13.18 22.45 3.34
N ARG A 227 -12.71 23.29 4.26
CA ARG A 227 -11.88 22.87 5.39
C ARG A 227 -12.60 23.20 6.71
N GLY A 228 -12.92 22.15 7.48
CA GLY A 228 -13.46 22.21 8.83
C GLY A 228 -12.38 21.98 9.88
N GLU A 229 -12.75 21.33 10.97
CA GLU A 229 -11.79 20.81 11.95
C GLU A 229 -11.14 19.57 11.38
N ILE A 230 -9.83 19.62 11.17
CA ILE A 230 -9.09 18.51 10.59
C ILE A 230 -8.92 17.42 11.63
N ASN A 231 -9.30 16.20 11.29
CA ASN A 231 -9.11 15.04 12.14
C ASN A 231 -7.69 14.49 12.00
N TYR A 232 -6.80 14.89 12.90
CA TYR A 232 -5.44 14.35 13.02
C TYR A 232 -5.37 13.12 13.95
N ASP A 233 -6.48 12.75 14.60
CA ASP A 233 -6.55 11.53 15.43
C ASP A 233 -6.71 10.28 14.53
N ILE A 234 -5.75 10.11 13.66
CA ILE A 234 -5.60 8.94 12.79
C ILE A 234 -4.20 8.36 12.99
N GLY A 235 -4.08 7.05 13.02
CA GLY A 235 -2.79 6.40 13.26
C GLY A 235 -2.90 4.89 13.24
N THR A 236 -1.78 4.24 13.48
CA THR A 236 -1.69 2.79 13.58
C THR A 236 -1.43 2.38 15.02
N ASP A 237 -2.28 1.55 15.58
CA ASP A 237 -2.11 0.98 16.93
C ASP A 237 -1.18 -0.26 16.86
N ILE A 238 0.01 -0.15 17.41
CA ILE A 238 1.00 -1.24 17.43
C ILE A 238 0.77 -2.13 18.64
N ARG A 239 0.55 -3.43 18.40
CA ARG A 239 0.29 -4.41 19.46
C ARG A 239 1.29 -5.54 19.42
N MET A 240 1.92 -5.81 20.55
CA MET A 240 2.82 -6.96 20.75
C MET A 240 2.11 -8.20 21.29
N ASN A 241 0.98 -8.03 21.96
CA ASN A 241 0.26 -9.13 22.56
C ASN A 241 -0.70 -9.77 21.57
N SER A 242 -0.62 -11.09 21.44
CA SER A 242 -1.65 -11.89 20.79
C SER A 242 -2.94 -11.88 21.61
N VAL A 243 -4.06 -12.21 20.99
CA VAL A 243 -5.35 -12.31 21.69
C VAL A 243 -5.36 -13.47 22.70
N ASP A 244 -4.59 -14.54 22.44
CA ASP A 244 -4.52 -15.76 23.23
C ASP A 244 -3.08 -16.11 23.62
N ASP A 245 -2.92 -16.91 24.66
CA ASP A 245 -1.63 -17.39 25.20
C ASP A 245 -0.98 -18.46 24.31
N GLY A 246 -0.99 -18.31 23.00
CA GLY A 246 -0.37 -19.27 22.09
C GLY A 246 -0.56 -18.93 20.61
N VAL A 247 0.12 -19.70 19.77
CA VAL A 247 0.01 -19.56 18.32
C VAL A 247 -1.34 -20.11 17.86
N ARG A 248 -2.17 -19.26 17.31
CA ARG A 248 -3.49 -19.62 16.78
C ARG A 248 -3.34 -20.28 15.42
N VAL A 249 -4.11 -21.32 15.14
CA VAL A 249 -4.09 -22.03 13.86
C VAL A 249 -5.45 -21.97 13.19
N PHE A 250 -5.49 -21.50 11.96
CA PHE A 250 -6.69 -21.37 11.15
C PHE A 250 -6.56 -22.18 9.87
N GLU A 251 -7.64 -22.80 9.42
CA GLU A 251 -7.70 -23.57 8.18
C GLU A 251 -8.97 -23.23 7.41
N ASP A 252 -8.83 -22.93 6.13
CA ASP A 252 -9.95 -22.88 5.18
C ASP A 252 -9.74 -23.94 4.08
N ARG A 253 -10.84 -24.39 3.45
CA ARG A 253 -10.82 -25.39 2.40
C ARG A 253 -11.46 -24.83 1.12
N LEU A 254 -10.68 -24.82 0.06
CA LEU A 254 -11.14 -24.39 -1.27
C LEU A 254 -10.69 -25.39 -2.33
N ALA A 255 -11.25 -25.29 -3.53
CA ALA A 255 -10.76 -26.03 -4.68
C ALA A 255 -9.38 -25.50 -5.10
N VAL A 256 -8.32 -26.10 -4.54
CA VAL A 256 -6.93 -25.77 -4.83
C VAL A 256 -6.12 -27.06 -4.97
N THR A 257 -5.15 -27.06 -5.89
CA THR A 257 -4.21 -28.15 -6.12
C THR A 257 -2.97 -28.06 -5.22
N GLN A 258 -2.74 -26.93 -4.61
CA GLN A 258 -1.57 -26.62 -3.79
C GLN A 258 -1.98 -25.88 -2.53
N GLY A 259 -1.47 -26.30 -1.37
CA GLY A 259 -1.67 -25.62 -0.09
C GLY A 259 -0.99 -24.25 -0.05
N LYS A 260 -1.61 -23.30 0.67
CA LYS A 260 -1.01 -21.99 0.97
C LYS A 260 -0.85 -21.87 2.48
N LEU A 261 0.40 -21.95 2.93
CA LEU A 261 0.78 -21.72 4.31
C LEU A 261 1.14 -20.25 4.49
N VAL A 262 0.52 -19.59 5.47
CA VAL A 262 0.91 -18.24 5.88
C VAL A 262 1.11 -18.21 7.39
N MET A 263 2.21 -17.61 7.85
CA MET A 263 2.54 -17.48 9.28
C MET A 263 2.72 -16.00 9.60
N GLY A 264 2.11 -15.54 10.68
CA GLY A 264 2.17 -14.17 11.15
C GLY A 264 2.91 -14.03 12.47
N TYR A 265 3.74 -13.01 12.54
CA TYR A 265 4.53 -12.63 13.70
C TYR A 265 4.31 -11.16 14.01
N ARG A 266 4.39 -10.81 15.32
CA ARG A 266 4.43 -9.43 15.77
C ARG A 266 5.88 -9.02 15.98
N LEU A 267 6.23 -7.86 15.45
CA LEU A 267 7.58 -7.28 15.52
C LEU A 267 7.64 -6.11 16.51
N GLY A 268 6.49 -5.46 16.77
CA GLY A 268 6.40 -4.28 17.60
C GLY A 268 6.60 -2.99 16.82
N ASP A 269 6.83 -1.90 17.53
CA ASP A 269 7.02 -0.60 16.90
C ASP A 269 8.35 -0.56 16.15
N CYS A 270 8.24 -0.54 14.83
CA CYS A 270 9.37 -0.47 13.93
C CYS A 270 9.95 0.94 13.85
N MET A 271 9.13 1.98 14.10
CA MET A 271 9.52 3.39 13.94
C MET A 271 10.31 3.91 15.13
N GLU A 272 10.01 3.43 16.33
CA GLU A 272 10.76 3.72 17.55
C GLU A 272 12.07 2.92 17.65
N ASN A 273 12.28 1.94 16.76
CA ASN A 273 13.50 1.13 16.77
C ASN A 273 14.66 1.97 16.19
N PRO A 274 15.73 2.21 16.96
CA PRO A 274 16.92 2.92 16.46
C PRO A 274 17.56 2.19 15.26
N ASP A 275 17.30 0.90 15.11
CA ASP A 275 17.82 0.05 14.04
C ASP A 275 16.76 -0.21 12.94
N PHE A 276 15.92 0.77 12.64
CA PHE A 276 14.88 0.69 11.60
C PHE A 276 15.37 0.04 10.29
N ALA A 277 16.58 0.42 9.83
CA ALA A 277 17.19 -0.15 8.64
C ALA A 277 17.49 -1.67 8.80
N ALA A 278 17.70 -2.15 10.02
CA ALA A 278 17.97 -3.57 10.28
C ALA A 278 16.76 -4.47 9.97
N ILE A 279 15.55 -3.93 10.04
CA ILE A 279 14.31 -4.66 9.70
C ILE A 279 14.31 -5.05 8.21
N TYR A 280 14.71 -4.14 7.34
CA TYR A 280 14.82 -4.42 5.90
C TYR A 280 15.89 -5.48 5.63
N VAL A 281 17.05 -5.37 6.28
CA VAL A 281 18.15 -6.33 6.11
C VAL A 281 17.78 -7.69 6.69
N PHE A 282 17.15 -7.73 7.88
CA PHE A 282 16.62 -8.95 8.48
C PHE A 282 15.65 -9.65 7.51
N ASN A 283 14.65 -8.94 6.99
CA ASN A 283 13.71 -9.52 6.04
C ASN A 283 14.42 -10.08 4.80
N ALA A 284 15.40 -9.36 4.25
CA ALA A 284 16.17 -9.82 3.09
C ALA A 284 17.02 -11.07 3.41
N VAL A 285 17.65 -11.15 4.58
CA VAL A 285 18.38 -12.35 5.04
C VAL A 285 17.45 -13.53 5.20
N TYR A 286 16.27 -13.32 5.80
CA TYR A 286 15.39 -14.40 6.15
C TYR A 286 14.57 -14.93 4.96
N GLY A 287 13.81 -14.07 4.25
CA GLY A 287 12.93 -14.53 3.17
C GLY A 287 12.59 -13.50 2.10
N GLY A 288 13.19 -12.30 2.14
CA GLY A 288 12.86 -11.19 1.25
C GLY A 288 13.57 -11.18 -0.11
N CYS A 289 14.60 -12.03 -0.32
CA CYS A 289 15.34 -12.06 -1.56
C CYS A 289 15.71 -13.49 -1.99
N VAL A 290 16.23 -13.65 -3.21
CA VAL A 290 16.57 -14.94 -3.80
C VAL A 290 17.78 -15.64 -3.17
N THR A 291 18.55 -14.93 -2.35
CA THR A 291 19.66 -15.49 -1.56
C THR A 291 19.29 -15.71 -0.10
N SER A 292 18.02 -15.48 0.26
CA SER A 292 17.53 -15.62 1.63
C SER A 292 17.53 -17.08 2.13
N LYS A 293 17.53 -17.25 3.44
CA LYS A 293 17.48 -18.56 4.08
C LYS A 293 16.26 -19.38 3.65
N LEU A 294 15.08 -18.76 3.57
CA LEU A 294 13.87 -19.45 3.12
C LEU A 294 14.00 -19.93 1.67
N PHE A 295 14.49 -19.07 0.79
CA PHE A 295 14.66 -19.43 -0.61
C PHE A 295 15.69 -20.56 -0.76
N MET A 296 16.88 -20.39 -0.19
CA MET A 296 17.99 -21.35 -0.38
C MET A 296 17.79 -22.67 0.33
N ASN A 297 17.21 -22.68 1.55
CA ASN A 297 17.12 -23.89 2.35
C ASN A 297 15.77 -24.61 2.20
N VAL A 298 14.64 -23.88 2.25
CA VAL A 298 13.30 -24.50 2.21
C VAL A 298 12.92 -24.87 0.78
N ARG A 299 13.15 -23.95 -0.18
CA ARG A 299 12.79 -24.17 -1.59
C ARG A 299 13.85 -24.94 -2.35
N GLU A 300 15.08 -24.41 -2.44
CA GLU A 300 16.09 -24.97 -3.34
C GLU A 300 16.71 -26.27 -2.80
N ARG A 301 17.21 -26.27 -1.57
CA ARG A 301 17.92 -27.43 -1.01
C ARG A 301 16.99 -28.58 -0.65
N LEU A 302 15.88 -28.31 0.04
CA LEU A 302 14.99 -29.35 0.55
C LEU A 302 13.77 -29.60 -0.33
N SER A 303 13.50 -28.73 -1.30
CA SER A 303 12.35 -28.84 -2.22
C SER A 303 11.02 -29.08 -1.50
N LEU A 304 10.82 -28.42 -0.35
CA LEU A 304 9.61 -28.55 0.47
C LEU A 304 8.45 -27.71 -0.03
N CYS A 305 8.75 -26.70 -0.85
CA CYS A 305 7.75 -25.75 -1.33
C CYS A 305 8.09 -25.21 -2.72
N TYR A 306 7.09 -24.65 -3.40
CA TYR A 306 7.25 -23.99 -4.70
C TYR A 306 7.77 -22.55 -4.54
N TYR A 307 7.39 -21.90 -3.46
CA TYR A 307 7.92 -20.62 -3.03
C TYR A 307 7.90 -20.54 -1.50
N ALA A 308 8.85 -19.84 -0.94
CA ALA A 308 8.85 -19.41 0.46
C ALA A 308 9.43 -18.00 0.52
N SER A 309 8.70 -17.08 1.11
CA SER A 309 9.11 -15.69 1.22
C SER A 309 8.59 -15.06 2.51
N SER A 310 9.29 -14.04 3.00
CA SER A 310 8.80 -13.17 4.08
C SER A 310 8.61 -11.75 3.60
N GLY A 311 7.75 -11.01 4.30
CA GLY A 311 7.52 -9.59 4.13
C GLY A 311 7.19 -8.96 5.47
N VAL A 312 7.59 -7.72 5.66
CA VAL A 312 7.31 -6.93 6.86
C VAL A 312 6.40 -5.78 6.51
N ASP A 313 5.31 -5.62 7.25
CA ASP A 313 4.54 -4.38 7.30
C ASP A 313 5.11 -3.55 8.45
N ILE A 314 5.96 -2.61 8.10
CA ILE A 314 6.66 -1.76 9.07
C ILE A 314 5.73 -0.80 9.80
N HIS A 315 4.64 -0.38 9.13
CA HIS A 315 3.64 0.54 9.68
C HIS A 315 2.81 -0.09 10.78
N LYS A 316 2.63 -1.43 10.71
CA LYS A 316 1.87 -2.20 11.69
C LYS A 316 2.75 -3.02 12.62
N GLY A 317 4.05 -3.11 12.34
CA GLY A 317 4.96 -3.94 13.10
C GLY A 317 4.64 -5.43 13.02
N LEU A 318 4.33 -5.91 11.82
CA LEU A 318 4.00 -7.30 11.54
C LEU A 318 4.92 -7.90 10.51
N MET A 319 5.26 -9.17 10.68
CA MET A 319 5.94 -9.97 9.67
C MET A 319 5.05 -11.13 9.22
N PHE A 320 5.01 -11.36 7.92
CA PHE A 320 4.30 -12.46 7.31
C PHE A 320 5.26 -13.35 6.52
N ILE A 321 5.11 -14.66 6.69
CA ILE A 321 5.79 -15.66 5.89
C ILE A 321 4.73 -16.34 5.04
N SER A 322 4.97 -16.47 3.73
CA SER A 322 4.05 -17.11 2.80
C SER A 322 4.77 -18.19 2.02
N SER A 323 4.16 -19.38 1.95
CA SER A 323 4.72 -20.53 1.23
C SER A 323 3.62 -21.32 0.50
N GLY A 324 3.94 -21.78 -0.70
CA GLY A 324 3.11 -22.71 -1.46
C GLY A 324 3.65 -24.12 -1.29
N VAL A 325 2.90 -25.00 -0.63
CA VAL A 325 3.36 -26.33 -0.21
C VAL A 325 2.43 -27.44 -0.71
N ASP A 326 2.96 -28.63 -0.95
CA ASP A 326 2.15 -29.81 -1.11
C ASP A 326 1.48 -30.16 0.23
N PHE A 327 0.28 -30.69 0.20
CA PHE A 327 -0.47 -30.97 1.43
C PHE A 327 0.26 -31.93 2.38
N GLU A 328 0.99 -32.89 1.83
CA GLU A 328 1.77 -33.87 2.59
C GLU A 328 3.04 -33.29 3.21
N LYS A 329 3.60 -32.23 2.61
CA LYS A 329 4.83 -31.56 3.06
C LYS A 329 4.59 -30.39 4.02
N PHE A 330 3.35 -30.16 4.41
CA PHE A 330 2.98 -28.99 5.25
C PHE A 330 3.77 -28.92 6.55
N ASP A 331 3.81 -30.02 7.32
CA ASP A 331 4.47 -30.03 8.62
C ASP A 331 5.99 -29.89 8.49
N ASP A 332 6.60 -30.55 7.51
CA ASP A 332 8.03 -30.46 7.23
C ASP A 332 8.42 -29.04 6.80
N ALA A 333 7.65 -28.44 5.87
CA ALA A 333 7.90 -27.08 5.43
C ALA A 333 7.75 -26.06 6.56
N LYS A 334 6.69 -26.18 7.38
CA LYS A 334 6.49 -25.34 8.54
C LYS A 334 7.62 -25.47 9.56
N ALA A 335 8.06 -26.69 9.86
CA ALA A 335 9.17 -26.95 10.78
C ALA A 335 10.47 -26.33 10.26
N GLU A 336 10.78 -26.49 8.99
CA GLU A 336 12.01 -25.93 8.39
C GLU A 336 11.96 -24.38 8.35
N ILE A 337 10.82 -23.78 8.01
CA ILE A 337 10.63 -22.32 8.05
C ILE A 337 10.96 -21.78 9.44
N ILE A 338 10.45 -22.43 10.49
CA ILE A 338 10.74 -22.06 11.88
C ILE A 338 12.22 -22.28 12.21
N ALA A 339 12.80 -23.41 11.80
CA ALA A 339 14.22 -23.71 12.04
C ALA A 339 15.15 -22.65 11.41
N GLN A 340 14.82 -22.15 10.21
CA GLN A 340 15.58 -21.06 9.58
C GLN A 340 15.47 -19.75 10.35
N LEU A 341 14.33 -19.44 10.97
CA LEU A 341 14.19 -18.27 11.84
C LEU A 341 15.05 -18.41 13.11
N GLU A 342 15.02 -19.59 13.74
CA GLU A 342 15.87 -19.88 14.91
C GLU A 342 17.36 -19.81 14.56
N ALA A 343 17.76 -20.23 13.36
CA ALA A 343 19.13 -20.07 12.88
C ALA A 343 19.54 -18.58 12.84
N VAL A 344 18.66 -17.70 12.30
CA VAL A 344 18.91 -16.24 12.32
C VAL A 344 19.00 -15.71 13.75
N LYS A 345 18.09 -16.09 14.65
CA LYS A 345 18.10 -15.68 16.07
C LYS A 345 19.39 -16.09 16.79
N ASN A 346 20.00 -17.20 16.39
CA ASN A 346 21.25 -17.70 16.95
C ASN A 346 22.49 -17.12 16.28
N GLY A 347 22.33 -16.24 15.29
CA GLY A 347 23.44 -15.57 14.59
C GLY A 347 24.08 -16.43 13.49
N ASP A 348 23.44 -17.52 13.09
CA ASP A 348 23.87 -18.33 11.94
C ASP A 348 23.55 -17.60 10.62
N ILE A 349 24.30 -16.54 10.39
CA ILE A 349 24.26 -15.68 9.22
C ILE A 349 25.70 -15.53 8.72
N SER A 350 26.01 -16.02 7.54
CA SER A 350 27.35 -15.84 6.96
C SER A 350 27.57 -14.38 6.51
N ASP A 351 28.81 -13.98 6.36
CA ASP A 351 29.15 -12.65 5.82
C ASP A 351 28.64 -12.50 4.38
N GLU A 352 28.59 -13.58 3.63
CA GLU A 352 28.06 -13.59 2.26
C GLU A 352 26.54 -13.34 2.24
N GLU A 353 25.78 -14.02 3.10
CA GLU A 353 24.32 -13.82 3.24
C GLU A 353 24.01 -12.38 3.66
N LEU A 354 24.68 -11.86 4.69
CA LEU A 354 24.49 -10.49 5.18
C LEU A 354 24.81 -9.46 4.09
N ASN A 355 25.96 -9.60 3.43
CA ASN A 355 26.37 -8.67 2.38
C ASN A 355 25.46 -8.74 1.15
N ALA A 356 24.98 -9.93 0.77
CA ALA A 356 24.02 -10.09 -0.33
C ALA A 356 22.68 -9.41 0.01
N ALA A 357 22.16 -9.59 1.22
CA ALA A 357 20.94 -8.96 1.71
C ALA A 357 21.04 -7.44 1.70
N LYS A 358 22.11 -6.87 2.25
CA LYS A 358 22.37 -5.41 2.27
C LYS A 358 22.44 -4.85 0.84
N LYS A 359 23.14 -5.52 -0.07
CA LYS A 359 23.22 -5.11 -1.48
C LYS A 359 21.87 -5.17 -2.17
N SER A 360 21.06 -6.20 -1.91
CA SER A 360 19.71 -6.33 -2.49
C SER A 360 18.85 -5.14 -2.06
N VAL A 361 18.72 -4.90 -0.75
CA VAL A 361 17.91 -3.79 -0.22
C VAL A 361 18.39 -2.44 -0.72
N ALA A 362 19.70 -2.17 -0.64
CA ALA A 362 20.26 -0.91 -1.12
C ALA A 362 20.07 -0.72 -2.64
N SER A 363 20.12 -1.81 -3.42
CA SER A 363 19.84 -1.76 -4.87
C SER A 363 18.38 -1.43 -5.15
N ASP A 364 17.44 -2.03 -4.40
CA ASP A 364 16.00 -1.77 -4.55
C ASP A 364 15.65 -0.31 -4.20
N LEU A 365 16.23 0.22 -3.13
CA LEU A 365 16.09 1.63 -2.75
C LEU A 365 16.65 2.59 -3.82
N ARG A 366 17.81 2.25 -4.42
CA ARG A 366 18.35 3.03 -5.54
C ARG A 366 17.50 2.94 -6.79
N ALA A 367 16.99 1.74 -7.12
CA ALA A 367 16.10 1.54 -8.26
C ALA A 367 14.75 2.26 -8.08
N MET A 368 14.29 2.46 -6.84
CA MET A 368 13.11 3.27 -6.53
C MET A 368 13.23 4.70 -7.07
N MET A 369 14.46 5.25 -7.08
CA MET A 369 14.74 6.57 -7.63
C MET A 369 14.52 6.69 -9.16
N ASP A 370 14.26 5.57 -9.84
CA ASP A 370 13.98 5.51 -11.28
C ASP A 370 12.47 5.49 -11.60
N SER A 371 11.61 5.50 -10.56
CA SER A 371 10.15 5.47 -10.70
C SER A 371 9.49 6.53 -9.84
N GLN A 372 8.81 7.50 -10.47
CA GLN A 372 8.07 8.55 -9.77
C GLN A 372 6.93 7.97 -8.92
N PHE A 373 6.30 6.86 -9.33
CA PHE A 373 5.25 6.20 -8.54
C PHE A 373 5.79 5.47 -7.31
N ASN A 374 7.00 4.91 -7.38
CA ASN A 374 7.64 4.32 -6.22
C ASN A 374 8.05 5.41 -5.22
N LEU A 375 8.54 6.56 -5.72
CA LEU A 375 8.83 7.73 -4.90
C LEU A 375 7.57 8.30 -4.25
N ASP A 376 6.44 8.38 -4.98
CA ASP A 376 5.14 8.76 -4.41
C ASP A 376 4.77 7.86 -3.22
N GLY A 377 4.83 6.54 -3.40
CA GLY A 377 4.56 5.59 -2.33
C GLY A 377 5.49 5.75 -1.13
N PHE A 378 6.78 5.93 -1.38
CA PHE A 378 7.80 6.10 -0.34
C PHE A 378 7.57 7.38 0.48
N TYR A 379 7.36 8.53 -0.17
CA TYR A 379 7.16 9.79 0.53
C TYR A 379 5.79 9.87 1.22
N LEU A 380 4.74 9.28 0.65
CA LEU A 380 3.44 9.16 1.34
C LEU A 380 3.57 8.32 2.61
N SER A 381 4.28 7.19 2.53
CA SER A 381 4.58 6.32 3.67
C SER A 381 5.33 7.08 4.77
N ASN A 382 6.42 7.75 4.39
CA ASN A 382 7.20 8.56 5.33
C ASN A 382 6.37 9.68 5.97
N SER A 383 5.50 10.35 5.21
CA SER A 383 4.63 11.41 5.74
C SER A 383 3.67 10.90 6.81
N ILE A 384 3.13 9.69 6.63
CA ILE A 384 2.23 9.05 7.58
C ILE A 384 2.97 8.65 8.87
N ASP A 385 4.20 8.15 8.73
CA ASP A 385 5.00 7.68 9.87
C ASP A 385 5.83 8.80 10.53
N GLY A 386 5.80 10.01 10.00
CA GLY A 386 6.61 11.12 10.49
C GLY A 386 8.12 10.96 10.23
N LEU A 387 8.49 10.24 9.17
CA LEU A 387 9.88 10.01 8.76
C LEU A 387 10.33 11.03 7.71
N GLU A 388 11.62 11.39 7.75
CA GLU A 388 12.18 12.42 6.87
C GLU A 388 13.31 11.90 5.96
N PHE A 389 13.52 10.57 5.84
CA PHE A 389 14.58 10.06 4.98
C PHE A 389 14.25 10.20 3.50
N ASP A 390 15.28 10.34 2.68
CA ASP A 390 15.19 9.97 1.27
C ASP A 390 15.64 8.51 1.03
N PRO A 391 15.36 7.91 -0.14
CA PRO A 391 15.75 6.53 -0.42
C PRO A 391 17.26 6.28 -0.36
N MET A 392 18.09 7.31 -0.64
CA MET A 392 19.54 7.18 -0.61
C MET A 392 20.07 7.22 0.82
N GLU A 393 19.49 8.04 1.68
CA GLU A 393 19.79 8.07 3.11
C GLU A 393 19.46 6.73 3.76
N LEU A 394 18.26 6.16 3.45
CA LEU A 394 17.91 4.84 3.92
C LEU A 394 18.85 3.76 3.39
N ALA A 395 19.27 3.84 2.12
CA ALA A 395 20.25 2.90 1.56
C ALA A 395 21.59 2.96 2.30
N ALA A 396 22.04 4.16 2.69
CA ALA A 396 23.27 4.32 3.47
C ALA A 396 23.12 3.70 4.88
N LEU A 397 21.96 3.87 5.53
CA LEU A 397 21.67 3.22 6.81
C LEU A 397 21.69 1.69 6.68
N VAL A 398 21.06 1.14 5.65
CA VAL A 398 21.06 -0.30 5.35
C VAL A 398 22.49 -0.85 5.19
N GLU A 399 23.37 -0.11 4.53
CA GLU A 399 24.78 -0.51 4.35
C GLU A 399 25.56 -0.57 5.69
N SER A 400 25.15 0.18 6.71
CA SER A 400 25.79 0.21 8.03
C SER A 400 25.32 -0.91 8.97
N VAL A 401 24.20 -1.58 8.69
CA VAL A 401 23.59 -2.61 9.56
C VAL A 401 24.58 -3.75 9.86
N SER A 402 24.70 -4.12 11.12
CA SER A 402 25.54 -5.23 11.57
C SER A 402 24.77 -6.56 11.63
N ARG A 403 25.48 -7.67 11.82
CA ARG A 403 24.86 -8.98 12.08
C ARG A 403 24.06 -8.98 13.39
N ASP A 404 24.58 -8.31 14.41
CA ASP A 404 23.95 -8.26 15.74
C ASP A 404 22.62 -7.49 15.68
N ASP A 405 22.52 -6.45 14.85
CA ASP A 405 21.28 -5.71 14.62
C ASP A 405 20.22 -6.63 13.98
N VAL A 406 20.60 -7.42 12.96
CA VAL A 406 19.72 -8.42 12.32
C VAL A 406 19.24 -9.47 13.33
N VAL A 407 20.14 -9.96 14.18
CA VAL A 407 19.81 -10.93 15.25
C VAL A 407 18.87 -10.31 16.28
N SER A 408 19.07 -9.05 16.63
CA SER A 408 18.20 -8.31 17.56
C SER A 408 16.76 -8.25 17.03
N VAL A 409 16.59 -7.87 15.75
CA VAL A 409 15.28 -7.86 15.09
C VAL A 409 14.65 -9.26 15.05
N ALA A 410 15.43 -10.30 14.71
CA ALA A 410 14.91 -11.67 14.70
C ALA A 410 14.38 -12.11 16.08
N ARG A 411 15.09 -11.74 17.16
CA ARG A 411 14.74 -12.09 18.53
C ARG A 411 13.51 -11.36 19.07
N SER A 412 13.18 -10.18 18.55
CA SER A 412 11.98 -9.43 18.96
C SER A 412 10.70 -10.02 18.40
N LEU A 413 10.78 -10.91 17.39
CA LEU A 413 9.61 -11.51 16.76
C LEU A 413 8.85 -12.46 17.71
N VAL A 414 7.57 -12.17 17.87
CA VAL A 414 6.62 -12.99 18.65
C VAL A 414 5.66 -13.69 17.67
N PRO A 415 5.61 -15.04 17.62
CA PRO A 415 4.67 -15.76 16.78
C PRO A 415 3.23 -15.53 17.25
N ASP A 416 2.31 -15.27 16.33
CA ASP A 416 0.90 -15.01 16.64
C ASP A 416 -0.04 -16.05 16.03
N ALA A 417 0.01 -16.21 14.70
CA ALA A 417 -0.96 -17.03 14.01
C ALA A 417 -0.37 -17.79 12.82
N VAL A 418 -0.98 -18.92 12.50
CA VAL A 418 -0.72 -19.73 11.29
C VAL A 418 -2.05 -19.94 10.59
N TYR A 419 -2.06 -19.69 9.28
CA TYR A 419 -3.19 -19.98 8.41
C TYR A 419 -2.79 -20.97 7.32
N PHE A 420 -3.64 -21.95 7.07
CA PHE A 420 -3.44 -22.90 6.00
C PHE A 420 -4.69 -23.03 5.11
N LEU A 421 -4.52 -22.71 3.83
CA LEU A 421 -5.52 -22.98 2.81
C LEU A 421 -5.27 -24.37 2.23
N ARG A 422 -6.23 -25.28 2.41
CA ARG A 422 -6.17 -26.69 2.02
C ARG A 422 -7.18 -27.01 0.92
N GLY A 423 -6.94 -28.10 0.18
CA GLY A 423 -7.89 -28.64 -0.80
C GLY A 423 -9.17 -29.19 -0.14
N ILE A 424 -10.30 -29.11 -0.84
CA ILE A 424 -11.61 -29.58 -0.32
C ILE A 424 -11.61 -31.07 0.01
N ASN A 425 -10.91 -31.93 -0.75
CA ASN A 425 -10.97 -33.38 -0.62
C ASN A 425 -9.65 -34.05 -0.22
N GLY A 426 -8.56 -33.32 0.03
CA GLY A 426 -7.22 -33.92 0.24
C GLY A 426 -6.69 -34.72 -0.97
N GLU A 427 -7.46 -34.85 -2.04
CA GLU A 427 -7.14 -35.50 -3.30
C GLU A 427 -6.81 -34.42 -4.35
N GLU A 428 -5.89 -34.74 -5.25
CA GLU A 428 -5.51 -33.91 -6.38
C GLU A 428 -6.75 -33.58 -7.22
N VAL A 429 -7.13 -32.31 -7.28
CA VAL A 429 -8.06 -31.84 -8.32
C VAL A 429 -7.26 -31.86 -9.61
N GLU A 430 -7.58 -32.79 -10.51
CA GLU A 430 -7.01 -32.81 -11.86
C GLU A 430 -7.16 -31.42 -12.48
N SER A 431 -6.05 -30.87 -12.96
CA SER A 431 -6.02 -29.58 -13.61
C SER A 431 -6.86 -29.62 -14.88
N ASP A 432 -8.01 -28.99 -14.88
CA ASP A 432 -8.69 -28.57 -16.11
C ASP A 432 -7.87 -27.38 -16.72
N GLU A 433 -6.71 -27.72 -17.27
CA GLU A 433 -6.03 -26.92 -18.28
C GLU A 433 -6.25 -27.61 -19.62
N ALA A 434 -7.25 -27.17 -20.35
CA ALA A 434 -7.41 -27.37 -21.77
C ALA A 434 -7.62 -26.02 -22.48
#